data_017dff7200dc86cd7c8f0c0a8840f4ea
#
_entry.id   017dff7200dc86cd7c8f0c0a8840f4ea
#
_cell.length_a   1.000
_cell.length_b   1.000
_cell.length_c   1.000
_cell.angle_alpha   90.00
_cell.angle_beta   90.00
_cell.angle_gamma   90.00
#
_symmetry.space_group_name_H-M   'P 1'
#
loop_
_entity.id
_entity.type
_entity.pdbx_description
1 polymer ?
#
loop_
_entity_poly.entity_id
_entity_poly.type
_entity_poly.pdbx_seq_one_letter_code
_entity_poly.pdbx_strand_id
1 'polypeptide(L)'
;MNKKLWLTALVSPVAILPVLTTVACQSTSNTSQNQVGNIGNSELSRFIFLTFKSEIITMVVRDQINDAEQLKKRIIDKNQNSPTIRKLDVNVTTENENFVVEYKLKVIAGSMLDFGGVKDPSLIKETESLSGTFKIPIPKGN
;
A
#
# COMPACT_ATOMS: atom_id res chain seq x y z
N MET A 1 17.54 61.69 18.77
CA MET A 1 16.60 61.37 18.32
C MET A 1 16.33 60.13 17.73
N ASN A 2 16.47 59.42 17.25
CA ASN A 2 16.54 58.32 16.52
C ASN A 2 16.36 57.01 17.10
N LYS A 3 15.36 56.86 17.72
CA LYS A 3 15.09 55.82 18.57
C LYS A 3 14.04 54.93 18.28
N LYS A 4 13.76 54.78 17.11
CA LYS A 4 12.55 54.21 16.79
C LYS A 4 12.56 52.96 16.08
N LEU A 5 13.59 52.35 15.99
CA LEU A 5 13.79 51.37 15.01
C LEU A 5 13.84 49.93 15.48
N TRP A 6 13.39 49.73 16.54
CA TRP A 6 13.63 48.60 17.26
C TRP A 6 12.65 47.58 17.28
N LEU A 7 11.56 47.73 16.74
CA LEU A 7 10.40 47.00 17.15
C LEU A 7 9.87 46.01 16.21
N THR A 8 10.51 45.79 15.14
CA THR A 8 9.95 44.95 14.11
C THR A 8 10.50 43.55 14.02
N ALA A 9 11.38 43.23 14.90
CA ALA A 9 12.10 41.99 14.74
C ALA A 9 11.52 40.80 15.49
N LEU A 10 10.41 40.96 16.12
CA LEU A 10 10.02 39.97 17.09
C LEU A 10 8.88 39.07 16.69
N VAL A 11 8.41 39.18 15.51
CA VAL A 11 7.20 38.42 15.14
C VAL A 11 7.48 37.16 14.36
N SER A 12 8.69 37.01 13.94
CA SER A 12 9.02 35.90 13.04
C SER A 12 9.01 34.49 13.63
N PRO A 13 9.32 34.26 14.87
CA PRO A 13 9.47 32.86 15.32
C PRO A 13 8.16 32.12 15.55
N VAL A 14 7.09 32.82 15.66
CA VAL A 14 5.82 32.17 16.02
C VAL A 14 5.16 31.45 14.85
N ALA A 15 5.43 31.90 13.65
CA ALA A 15 4.81 31.32 12.46
C ALA A 15 5.37 29.95 12.08
N ILE A 16 6.51 29.58 12.62
CA ILE A 16 7.18 28.33 12.25
C ILE A 16 6.63 27.14 13.05
N LEU A 17 6.12 27.35 14.22
CA LEU A 17 5.61 26.27 15.06
C LEU A 17 4.42 25.51 14.46
N PRO A 18 3.43 26.14 13.84
CA PRO A 18 2.35 25.40 13.20
C PRO A 18 2.80 24.53 12.03
N VAL A 19 3.83 24.96 11.34
CA VAL A 19 4.37 24.20 10.21
C VAL A 19 5.04 22.92 10.67
N LEU A 20 5.74 22.93 11.75
CA LEU A 20 6.39 21.75 12.31
C LEU A 20 5.37 20.69 12.78
N THR A 21 4.28 21.12 13.36
CA THR A 21 3.21 20.21 13.77
C THR A 21 2.52 19.58 12.55
N THR A 22 2.35 20.30 11.50
CA THR A 22 1.77 19.77 10.26
C THR A 22 2.68 18.73 9.60
N VAL A 23 3.97 18.95 9.62
CA VAL A 23 4.95 18.00 9.09
C VAL A 23 4.97 16.71 9.90
N ALA A 24 4.84 16.77 11.20
CA ALA A 24 4.77 15.59 12.05
C ALA A 24 3.52 14.74 11.77
N CYS A 25 2.39 15.35 11.49
CA CYS A 25 1.18 14.64 11.09
C CYS A 25 1.32 14.01 9.70
N GLN A 26 2.01 14.64 8.79
CA GLN A 26 2.25 14.10 7.47
C GLN A 26 3.20 12.91 7.47
N SER A 27 4.15 12.84 8.37
CA SER A 27 5.09 11.72 8.44
C SER A 27 4.43 10.42 8.86
N THR A 28 3.34 10.44 9.58
CA THR A 28 2.57 9.24 9.91
C THR A 28 1.71 8.74 8.75
N SER A 29 1.38 9.58 7.79
CA SER A 29 0.64 9.19 6.59
C SER A 29 1.52 8.82 5.40
N ASN A 30 2.81 9.04 5.48
CA ASN A 30 3.74 8.77 4.40
C ASN A 30 3.87 7.29 4.03
N THR A 31 3.57 6.39 4.93
CA THR A 31 3.54 4.95 4.63
C THR A 31 2.43 4.55 3.68
N SER A 32 1.41 5.39 3.51
CA SER A 32 0.28 5.15 2.62
C SER A 32 0.32 5.95 1.32
N GLN A 33 1.30 6.82 1.12
CA GLN A 33 1.35 7.69 -0.07
C GLN A 33 1.46 6.94 -1.40
N ASN A 34 1.97 5.72 -1.37
CA ASN A 34 2.10 4.88 -2.57
C ASN A 34 0.91 3.94 -2.78
N GLN A 35 -0.10 4.06 -1.93
CA GLN A 35 -1.27 3.20 -1.94
C GLN A 35 -2.53 4.04 -2.10
N VAL A 36 -3.28 3.81 -3.15
CA VAL A 36 -4.58 4.44 -3.40
C VAL A 36 -5.61 3.34 -3.60
N GLY A 37 -6.71 3.43 -2.87
CA GLY A 37 -7.82 2.50 -3.04
C GLY A 37 -8.31 1.86 -1.75
N ASN A 38 -9.21 0.91 -1.91
CA ASN A 38 -9.81 0.16 -0.82
C ASN A 38 -8.99 -1.09 -0.50
N ILE A 39 -8.45 -1.13 0.72
CA ILE A 39 -7.67 -2.27 1.22
C ILE A 39 -8.49 -3.22 2.09
N GLY A 40 -9.79 -2.98 2.21
CA GLY A 40 -10.70 -3.80 2.98
C GLY A 40 -11.16 -3.19 4.30
N ASN A 41 -12.34 -3.59 4.73
CA ASN A 41 -12.95 -3.15 5.98
C ASN A 41 -12.78 -4.15 7.11
N SER A 42 -12.79 -5.45 6.81
CA SER A 42 -12.58 -6.49 7.81
C SER A 42 -11.09 -6.68 8.13
N GLU A 43 -10.80 -7.21 9.31
CA GLU A 43 -9.43 -7.53 9.69
C GLU A 43 -8.80 -8.53 8.73
N LEU A 44 -9.55 -9.55 8.37
CA LEU A 44 -9.09 -10.61 7.49
C LEU A 44 -8.80 -10.10 6.08
N SER A 45 -9.69 -9.29 5.50
CA SER A 45 -9.47 -8.73 4.17
C SER A 45 -8.24 -7.83 4.12
N ARG A 46 -8.04 -7.00 5.14
CA ARG A 46 -6.83 -6.17 5.25
C ARG A 46 -5.56 -7.00 5.37
N PHE A 47 -5.60 -8.04 6.20
CA PHE A 47 -4.46 -8.94 6.35
C PHE A 47 -4.11 -9.63 5.04
N ILE A 48 -5.11 -10.14 4.32
CA ILE A 48 -4.91 -10.78 3.02
C ILE A 48 -4.31 -9.80 2.02
N PHE A 49 -4.82 -8.56 1.98
CA PHE A 49 -4.29 -7.54 1.10
C PHE A 49 -2.82 -7.19 1.43
N LEU A 50 -2.50 -7.00 2.70
CA LEU A 50 -1.13 -6.70 3.12
C LEU A 50 -0.16 -7.84 2.80
N THR A 51 -0.60 -9.08 2.97
CA THR A 51 0.16 -10.27 2.59
C THR A 51 0.37 -10.31 1.06
N PHE A 52 -0.67 -10.12 0.29
CA PHE A 52 -0.61 -10.04 -1.17
C PHE A 52 0.39 -8.99 -1.65
N LYS A 53 0.28 -7.77 -1.13
CA LYS A 53 1.20 -6.68 -1.47
C LYS A 53 2.64 -6.99 -1.08
N SER A 54 2.86 -7.48 0.13
CA SER A 54 4.19 -7.83 0.63
C SER A 54 4.85 -8.93 -0.21
N GLU A 55 4.09 -9.93 -0.60
CA GLU A 55 4.58 -11.01 -1.45
C GLU A 55 5.00 -10.53 -2.83
N ILE A 56 4.25 -9.59 -3.43
CA ILE A 56 4.61 -9.00 -4.72
C ILE A 56 5.91 -8.19 -4.60
N ILE A 57 6.04 -7.37 -3.56
CA ILE A 57 7.26 -6.59 -3.33
C ILE A 57 8.45 -7.52 -3.16
N THR A 58 8.31 -8.56 -2.34
CA THR A 58 9.36 -9.55 -2.10
C THR A 58 9.75 -10.28 -3.41
N MET A 59 8.77 -10.61 -4.23
CA MET A 59 9.01 -11.26 -5.51
C MET A 59 9.81 -10.37 -6.45
N VAL A 60 9.45 -9.09 -6.56
CA VAL A 60 10.17 -8.13 -7.41
C VAL A 60 11.63 -8.01 -6.98
N VAL A 61 11.88 -7.88 -5.68
CA VAL A 61 13.25 -7.71 -5.17
C VAL A 61 14.06 -9.00 -5.28
N ARG A 62 13.49 -10.13 -4.86
CA ARG A 62 14.19 -11.42 -4.86
C ARG A 62 14.53 -11.91 -6.26
N ASP A 63 13.57 -11.82 -7.17
CA ASP A 63 13.71 -12.37 -8.53
C ASP A 63 14.21 -11.30 -9.52
N GLN A 64 14.55 -10.10 -9.04
CA GLN A 64 15.05 -8.98 -9.85
C GLN A 64 14.19 -8.70 -11.08
N ILE A 65 12.86 -8.69 -10.89
CA ILE A 65 11.92 -8.50 -11.99
C ILE A 65 11.98 -7.04 -12.45
N ASN A 66 12.21 -6.84 -13.72
CA ASN A 66 12.30 -5.52 -14.34
C ASN A 66 11.32 -5.31 -15.49
N ASP A 67 10.48 -6.30 -15.77
CA ASP A 67 9.47 -6.26 -16.81
C ASP A 67 8.06 -6.38 -16.24
N ALA A 68 7.17 -5.48 -16.67
CA ALA A 68 5.79 -5.40 -16.16
C ALA A 68 4.94 -6.61 -16.53
N GLU A 69 5.08 -7.13 -17.73
CA GLU A 69 4.33 -8.32 -18.16
C GLU A 69 4.80 -9.58 -17.42
N GLN A 70 6.09 -9.68 -17.18
CA GLN A 70 6.64 -10.76 -16.37
C GLN A 70 6.10 -10.69 -14.92
N LEU A 71 6.06 -9.50 -14.33
CA LEU A 71 5.52 -9.32 -13.00
C LEU A 71 4.03 -9.69 -12.95
N LYS A 72 3.25 -9.18 -13.89
CA LYS A 72 1.82 -9.50 -14.00
C LYS A 72 1.57 -11.00 -14.06
N LYS A 73 2.26 -11.69 -14.93
CA LYS A 73 2.16 -13.15 -15.08
C LYS A 73 2.49 -13.86 -13.77
N ARG A 74 3.58 -13.48 -13.11
CA ARG A 74 3.99 -14.07 -11.83
C ARG A 74 2.96 -13.87 -10.73
N ILE A 75 2.33 -12.68 -10.66
CA ILE A 75 1.26 -12.41 -9.69
C ILE A 75 0.07 -13.33 -9.94
N ILE A 76 -0.34 -13.48 -11.19
CA ILE A 76 -1.47 -14.33 -11.56
C ILE A 76 -1.16 -15.79 -11.23
N ASP A 77 -0.03 -16.30 -11.69
CA ASP A 77 0.36 -17.70 -11.49
C ASP A 77 0.44 -18.06 -10.00
N LYS A 78 1.00 -17.16 -9.18
CA LYS A 78 1.13 -17.39 -7.75
C LYS A 78 -0.21 -17.44 -7.02
N ASN A 79 -1.18 -16.63 -7.44
CA ASN A 79 -2.46 -16.50 -6.76
C ASN A 79 -3.59 -17.34 -7.38
N GLN A 80 -3.32 -18.04 -8.46
CA GLN A 80 -4.31 -18.81 -9.20
C GLN A 80 -5.09 -19.82 -8.35
N ASN A 81 -4.43 -20.41 -7.36
CA ASN A 81 -5.03 -21.40 -6.46
C ASN A 81 -5.06 -20.90 -5.00
N SER A 82 -5.11 -19.60 -4.79
CA SER A 82 -5.15 -19.04 -3.44
C SER A 82 -6.45 -19.43 -2.73
N PRO A 83 -6.39 -19.98 -1.52
CA PRO A 83 -7.58 -20.30 -0.75
C PRO A 83 -8.26 -19.05 -0.17
N THR A 84 -7.59 -17.91 -0.17
CA THR A 84 -8.07 -16.66 0.44
C THR A 84 -8.53 -15.64 -0.59
N ILE A 85 -8.03 -15.72 -1.81
CA ILE A 85 -8.41 -14.82 -2.92
C ILE A 85 -9.36 -15.58 -3.85
N ARG A 86 -10.60 -15.12 -3.93
CA ARG A 86 -11.65 -15.74 -4.75
C ARG A 86 -11.65 -15.28 -6.19
N LYS A 87 -11.22 -14.05 -6.42
CA LYS A 87 -11.08 -13.47 -7.74
C LYS A 87 -9.90 -12.50 -7.74
N LEU A 88 -9.13 -12.57 -8.78
CA LEU A 88 -7.98 -11.70 -9.01
C LEU A 88 -8.08 -11.10 -10.41
N ASP A 89 -8.03 -9.79 -10.47
CA ASP A 89 -7.80 -9.03 -11.68
C ASP A 89 -6.66 -8.06 -11.38
N VAL A 90 -5.59 -8.14 -12.12
CA VAL A 90 -4.40 -7.32 -11.91
C VAL A 90 -3.86 -6.83 -13.23
N ASN A 91 -3.48 -5.57 -13.23
CA ASN A 91 -2.74 -4.96 -14.33
C ASN A 91 -1.45 -4.34 -13.80
N VAL A 92 -0.39 -4.43 -14.56
CA VAL A 92 0.92 -3.87 -14.19
C VAL A 92 1.42 -3.01 -15.33
N THR A 93 1.75 -1.78 -15.00
CA THR A 93 2.37 -0.83 -15.93
C THR A 93 3.65 -0.28 -15.32
N THR A 94 4.42 0.45 -16.10
CA THR A 94 5.66 1.09 -15.64
C THR A 94 5.50 2.60 -15.71
N GLU A 95 5.84 3.27 -14.62
CA GLU A 95 5.81 4.74 -14.54
C GLU A 95 6.96 5.23 -13.66
N ASN A 96 7.80 6.10 -14.20
CA ASN A 96 8.88 6.76 -13.45
C ASN A 96 9.73 5.80 -12.60
N GLU A 97 10.28 4.77 -13.22
CA GLU A 97 11.10 3.74 -12.56
C GLU A 97 10.36 2.92 -11.48
N ASN A 98 9.03 2.91 -11.53
CA ASN A 98 8.21 2.08 -10.67
C ASN A 98 7.29 1.19 -11.48
N PHE A 99 6.99 0.01 -10.97
CA PHE A 99 5.79 -0.72 -11.36
C PHE A 99 4.58 -0.07 -10.69
N VAL A 100 3.54 0.16 -11.45
CA VAL A 100 2.22 0.54 -10.95
C VAL A 100 1.34 -0.70 -11.03
N VAL A 101 1.01 -1.25 -9.89
CA VAL A 101 0.16 -2.44 -9.77
C VAL A 101 -1.26 -2.00 -9.49
N GLU A 102 -2.13 -2.16 -10.45
CA GLU A 102 -3.56 -1.93 -10.33
C GLU A 102 -4.24 -3.27 -10.03
N TYR A 103 -5.07 -3.33 -9.00
CA TYR A 103 -5.68 -4.57 -8.55
C TYR A 103 -7.18 -4.43 -8.33
N LYS A 104 -7.89 -5.53 -8.60
CA LYS A 104 -9.26 -5.78 -8.16
C LYS A 104 -9.29 -7.20 -7.61
N LEU A 105 -9.55 -7.31 -6.32
CA LEU A 105 -9.56 -8.58 -5.60
C LEU A 105 -10.93 -8.83 -5.01
N LYS A 106 -11.36 -10.08 -5.00
CA LYS A 106 -12.40 -10.55 -4.13
C LYS A 106 -11.77 -11.53 -3.16
N VAL A 107 -11.77 -11.20 -1.88
CA VAL A 107 -11.11 -11.96 -0.84
C VAL A 107 -12.11 -12.41 0.22
N ILE A 108 -11.74 -13.43 1.00
CA ILE A 108 -12.52 -13.79 2.18
C ILE A 108 -12.48 -12.66 3.20
N ALA A 109 -13.57 -12.51 3.96
CA ALA A 109 -13.75 -11.44 4.93
C ALA A 109 -14.10 -12.01 6.30
N GLY A 110 -13.96 -11.19 7.35
CA GLY A 110 -14.28 -11.57 8.71
C GLY A 110 -13.20 -11.18 9.71
N SER A 111 -13.24 -11.81 10.89
CA SER A 111 -12.25 -11.60 11.93
C SER A 111 -11.08 -12.58 11.79
N MET A 112 -9.92 -12.19 12.29
CA MET A 112 -8.75 -13.09 12.34
C MET A 112 -8.97 -14.27 13.28
N LEU A 113 -9.83 -14.12 14.29
CA LEU A 113 -10.16 -15.23 15.20
C LEU A 113 -10.96 -16.31 14.48
N ASP A 114 -11.91 -15.91 13.64
CA ASP A 114 -12.69 -16.85 12.85
C ASP A 114 -11.80 -17.62 11.87
N PHE A 115 -10.87 -16.92 11.24
CA PHE A 115 -9.89 -17.53 10.34
C PHE A 115 -8.98 -18.53 11.05
N GLY A 116 -8.50 -18.21 12.24
CA GLY A 116 -7.66 -19.11 13.04
C GLY A 116 -8.37 -20.38 13.52
N GLY A 117 -9.71 -20.34 13.63
CA GLY A 117 -10.54 -21.50 14.00
C GLY A 117 -10.97 -22.36 12.83
N VAL A 118 -10.81 -21.89 11.59
CA VAL A 118 -11.22 -22.61 10.38
C VAL A 118 -10.03 -23.32 9.77
N LYS A 119 -10.11 -24.65 9.71
CA LYS A 119 -9.04 -25.46 9.10
C LYS A 119 -8.91 -25.28 7.59
N ASP A 120 -10.00 -24.91 6.93
CA ASP A 120 -10.06 -24.72 5.49
C ASP A 120 -10.66 -23.34 5.15
N PRO A 121 -9.82 -22.39 4.72
CA PRO A 121 -10.31 -21.07 4.33
C PRO A 121 -11.34 -21.07 3.20
N SER A 122 -11.39 -22.13 2.41
CA SER A 122 -12.38 -22.26 1.33
C SER A 122 -13.82 -22.29 1.83
N LEU A 123 -14.02 -22.67 3.09
CA LEU A 123 -15.34 -22.75 3.72
C LEU A 123 -15.89 -21.37 4.14
N ILE A 124 -15.06 -20.35 4.19
CA ILE A 124 -15.49 -18.98 4.53
C ILE A 124 -16.27 -18.41 3.35
N LYS A 125 -17.54 -18.14 3.58
CA LYS A 125 -18.45 -17.63 2.55
C LYS A 125 -18.46 -16.11 2.43
N GLU A 126 -18.17 -15.41 3.52
CA GLU A 126 -18.11 -13.95 3.51
C GLU A 126 -16.93 -13.48 2.68
N THR A 127 -17.19 -12.54 1.80
CA THR A 127 -16.17 -11.99 0.91
C THR A 127 -16.27 -10.47 0.86
N GLU A 128 -15.16 -9.85 0.53
CA GLU A 128 -15.05 -8.41 0.35
C GLU A 128 -14.31 -8.11 -0.95
N SER A 129 -14.73 -7.05 -1.63
CA SER A 129 -14.08 -6.59 -2.87
C SER A 129 -13.14 -5.45 -2.55
N LEU A 130 -11.88 -5.61 -2.96
CA LEU A 130 -10.82 -4.64 -2.80
C LEU A 130 -10.38 -4.15 -4.17
N SER A 131 -10.04 -2.88 -4.28
CA SER A 131 -9.52 -2.33 -5.52
C SER A 131 -8.65 -1.12 -5.25
N GLY A 132 -7.65 -0.91 -6.08
CA GLY A 132 -6.77 0.24 -5.97
C GLY A 132 -5.48 0.06 -6.74
N THR A 133 -4.51 0.89 -6.40
CA THR A 133 -3.18 0.86 -6.99
C THR A 133 -2.11 1.00 -5.93
N PHE A 134 -0.94 0.43 -6.17
CA PHE A 134 0.26 0.71 -5.41
C PHE A 134 1.50 0.67 -6.32
N LYS A 135 2.55 1.32 -5.89
CA LYS A 135 3.79 1.41 -6.65
C LYS A 135 4.91 0.61 -6.00
N ILE A 136 5.73 -0.01 -6.82
CA ILE A 136 6.91 -0.76 -6.40
C ILE A 136 8.10 -0.26 -7.21
N PRO A 137 9.21 0.16 -6.59
CA PRO A 137 10.41 0.53 -7.32
C PRO A 137 10.94 -0.65 -8.16
N ILE A 138 11.31 -0.37 -9.40
CA ILE A 138 11.93 -1.37 -10.27
C ILE A 138 13.39 -1.54 -9.81
N PRO A 139 13.85 -2.78 -9.57
CA PRO A 139 15.23 -3.01 -9.19
C PRO A 139 16.18 -2.50 -10.26
N LYS A 140 17.15 -1.71 -9.84
CA LYS A 140 18.23 -1.31 -10.75
C LYS A 140 19.20 -2.48 -10.81
N GLY A 141 19.32 -3.07 -11.97
CA GLY A 141 20.27 -4.15 -12.20
C GLY A 141 21.70 -3.68 -11.85
N ASN A 142 22.44 -4.51 -11.15
CA ASN A 142 23.85 -4.28 -10.88
C ASN A 142 24.68 -4.54 -12.13
#